data_c8f557d30b15edecd36af57e33228801
#
_entry.id   c8f557d30b15edecd36af57e33228801
#
_cell.length_a   1.000
_cell.length_b   1.000
_cell.length_c   1.000
_cell.angle_alpha   90.00
_cell.angle_beta   90.00
_cell.angle_gamma   90.00
#
_symmetry.space_group_name_H-M   'P 1'
#
loop_
_entity.id
_entity.type
_entity.pdbx_description
1 polymer ?
#
loop_
_entity_poly.entity_id
_entity_poly.type
_entity_poly.pdbx_seq_one_letter_code
_entity_poly.pdbx_strand_id
1 'polypeptide(L)'
;MTENKFYKPVGGILSAELFYVGDLESELDMVEGAGVAVELIDYKSSYEELLSADNLLVSVAHTLTLASDRNLAREWLSQEFVQRCTAEGVVARVEMATGEEIVVGTDPRFGFEQALRLSSLGFQSGCSPNDSPRVILTLKCNDTHSALND
;
A
#
# COMPACT_ATOMS: atom_id res chain seq x y z
N MET A 1 28.22 6.81 -7.21
CA MET A 1 28.05 5.44 -7.72
C MET A 1 28.07 5.45 -9.21
N THR A 2 29.11 4.90 -9.77
CA THR A 2 29.27 4.91 -11.22
C THR A 2 28.29 3.96 -11.92
N GLU A 3 27.93 2.89 -11.27
CA GLU A 3 27.00 1.92 -11.83
C GLU A 3 25.60 2.48 -12.05
N ASN A 4 25.27 3.56 -11.36
CA ASN A 4 23.94 4.14 -11.48
C ASN A 4 23.64 4.70 -12.87
N LYS A 5 24.68 5.10 -13.59
CA LYS A 5 24.45 5.62 -14.93
C LYS A 5 24.02 4.56 -15.94
N PHE A 6 24.23 3.28 -15.61
CA PHE A 6 23.80 2.17 -16.44
C PHE A 6 22.55 1.49 -15.90
N TYR A 7 22.06 1.97 -14.77
CA TYR A 7 20.94 1.36 -14.10
C TYR A 7 19.63 1.85 -14.73
N LYS A 8 18.80 0.92 -15.11
CA LYS A 8 17.47 1.29 -15.62
C LYS A 8 16.52 1.46 -14.44
N PRO A 9 15.82 2.59 -14.37
CA PRO A 9 14.81 2.74 -13.34
C PRO A 9 13.75 1.66 -13.46
N VAL A 10 13.40 1.05 -12.35
CA VAL A 10 12.35 0.04 -12.31
C VAL A 10 11.29 0.56 -11.36
N GLY A 11 10.13 0.93 -11.93
CA GLY A 11 9.03 1.42 -11.12
C GLY A 11 8.15 0.30 -10.60
N GLY A 12 7.27 0.66 -9.69
CA GLY A 12 6.24 -0.23 -9.21
C GLY A 12 6.57 -0.93 -7.91
N ILE A 13 5.67 -1.82 -7.52
CA ILE A 13 5.69 -2.53 -6.26
C ILE A 13 5.76 -4.03 -6.54
N LEU A 14 6.65 -4.72 -5.83
CA LEU A 14 6.79 -6.18 -5.97
C LEU A 14 5.83 -6.92 -5.04
N SER A 15 5.69 -6.45 -3.80
CA SER A 15 4.85 -7.14 -2.82
C SER A 15 4.31 -6.16 -1.80
N ALA A 16 3.22 -6.53 -1.18
CA ALA A 16 2.61 -5.75 -0.12
C ALA A 16 1.98 -6.68 0.91
N GLU A 17 2.17 -6.31 2.17
CA GLU A 17 1.51 -7.00 3.27
C GLU A 17 0.79 -5.94 4.09
N LEU A 18 -0.50 -6.18 4.37
CA LEU A 18 -1.35 -5.24 5.10
C LEU A 18 -1.60 -5.75 6.50
N PHE A 19 -1.41 -4.88 7.49
CA PHE A 19 -1.63 -5.21 8.90
C PHE A 19 -2.79 -4.38 9.40
N TYR A 20 -3.82 -5.03 9.94
CA TYR A 20 -4.95 -4.31 10.53
C TYR A 20 -4.49 -3.57 11.78
N VAL A 21 -4.86 -2.30 11.87
CA VAL A 21 -4.47 -1.47 13.01
C VAL A 21 -4.96 -2.06 14.33
N GLY A 22 -6.15 -2.67 14.35
CA GLY A 22 -6.68 -3.27 15.55
C GLY A 22 -5.86 -4.44 16.10
N ASP A 23 -5.01 -5.04 15.27
CA ASP A 23 -4.15 -6.15 15.68
C ASP A 23 -2.77 -5.69 16.09
N LEU A 24 -2.47 -4.40 16.01
CA LEU A 24 -1.16 -3.84 16.29
C LEU A 24 -1.17 -3.05 17.58
N GLU A 25 -0.23 -3.32 18.48
CA GLU A 25 0.06 -2.46 19.62
C GLU A 25 1.27 -1.59 19.33
N SER A 26 2.20 -2.10 18.51
CA SER A 26 3.39 -1.38 18.10
C SER A 26 3.88 -1.92 16.76
N GLU A 27 4.90 -1.27 16.19
CA GLU A 27 5.51 -1.74 14.95
C GLU A 27 6.15 -3.12 15.10
N LEU A 28 6.45 -3.53 16.32
CA LEU A 28 7.03 -4.84 16.58
C LEU A 28 6.05 -5.98 16.27
N ASP A 29 4.77 -5.70 16.22
CA ASP A 29 3.76 -6.69 15.86
C ASP A 29 3.67 -6.94 14.35
N MET A 30 4.37 -6.13 13.56
CA MET A 30 4.37 -6.25 12.11
C MET A 30 5.38 -7.31 11.66
N VAL A 31 5.06 -8.55 11.94
CA VAL A 31 5.91 -9.68 11.61
C VAL A 31 5.47 -10.28 10.28
N GLU A 32 6.43 -10.66 9.44
CA GLU A 32 6.11 -11.29 8.17
C GLU A 32 5.20 -12.48 8.36
N GLY A 33 4.11 -12.52 7.61
CA GLY A 33 3.11 -13.57 7.71
C GLY A 33 1.99 -13.28 8.69
N ALA A 34 2.12 -12.27 9.55
CA ALA A 34 1.07 -11.92 10.52
C ALA A 34 -0.05 -11.07 9.91
N GLY A 35 0.21 -10.45 8.77
CA GLY A 35 -0.77 -9.61 8.09
C GLY A 35 -1.39 -10.31 6.90
N VAL A 36 -2.08 -9.52 6.08
CA VAL A 36 -2.71 -9.99 4.86
C VAL A 36 -1.73 -9.77 3.71
N ALA A 37 -1.20 -10.85 3.16
CA ALA A 37 -0.30 -10.76 2.01
C ALA A 37 -1.13 -10.63 0.74
N VAL A 38 -0.91 -9.55 0.01
CA VAL A 38 -1.64 -9.27 -1.24
C VAL A 38 -0.72 -9.63 -2.39
N GLU A 39 -1.10 -10.63 -3.17
CA GLU A 39 -0.33 -11.00 -4.35
C GLU A 39 -0.66 -10.05 -5.49
N LEU A 40 0.37 -9.48 -6.08
CA LEU A 40 0.22 -8.40 -7.03
C LEU A 40 0.50 -8.85 -8.46
N ILE A 41 -0.21 -8.21 -9.39
CA ILE A 41 0.07 -8.34 -10.82
C ILE A 41 1.26 -7.45 -11.13
N ASP A 42 2.23 -7.96 -11.88
CA ASP A 42 3.45 -7.23 -12.21
C ASP A 42 3.16 -5.88 -12.87
N TYR A 43 3.84 -4.85 -12.37
CA TYR A 43 3.82 -3.50 -12.95
C TYR A 43 2.46 -2.81 -12.97
N LYS A 44 1.53 -3.22 -12.12
CA LYS A 44 0.20 -2.62 -12.07
C LYS A 44 -0.10 -1.93 -10.75
N SER A 45 0.79 -2.07 -9.77
CA SER A 45 0.61 -1.44 -8.46
C SER A 45 1.55 -0.27 -8.31
N SER A 46 1.13 0.75 -7.56
CA SER A 46 1.92 1.95 -7.37
C SER A 46 1.72 2.56 -6.00
N TYR A 47 2.68 3.37 -5.60
CA TYR A 47 2.61 4.17 -4.39
C TYR A 47 2.97 5.61 -4.74
N GLU A 48 2.18 6.56 -4.29
CA GLU A 48 2.39 7.98 -4.54
C GLU A 48 2.29 8.77 -3.24
N GLU A 49 3.14 9.78 -3.13
CA GLU A 49 3.05 10.78 -2.07
C GLU A 49 2.94 12.15 -2.69
N LEU A 50 2.06 12.97 -2.13
CA LEU A 50 1.95 14.36 -2.53
C LEU A 50 2.07 15.23 -1.30
N LEU A 51 3.14 16.00 -1.25
CA LEU A 51 3.38 16.95 -0.18
C LEU A 51 2.71 18.26 -0.53
N SER A 52 1.90 18.77 0.38
CA SER A 52 1.24 20.07 0.23
C SER A 52 1.58 20.94 1.41
N ALA A 53 1.87 22.22 1.15
CA ALA A 53 2.16 23.20 2.19
C ALA A 53 1.17 24.36 2.05
N ASP A 54 0.48 24.70 3.14
CA ASP A 54 -0.48 25.77 3.17
C ASP A 54 -0.40 26.46 4.52
N ASN A 55 -0.16 27.77 4.51
CA ASN A 55 -0.11 28.59 5.72
C ASN A 55 0.78 27.98 6.81
N LEU A 56 1.98 27.53 6.44
CA LEU A 56 2.96 26.91 7.32
C LEU A 56 2.59 25.52 7.79
N LEU A 57 1.49 24.98 7.28
CA LEU A 57 1.10 23.60 7.56
C LEU A 57 1.54 22.71 6.41
N VAL A 58 2.13 21.58 6.75
CA VAL A 58 2.58 20.61 5.77
C VAL A 58 1.76 19.34 5.94
N SER A 59 1.21 18.84 4.84
CA SER A 59 0.53 17.57 4.84
C SER A 59 1.05 16.70 3.70
N VAL A 60 1.09 15.40 3.93
CA VAL A 60 1.53 14.43 2.94
C VAL A 60 0.35 13.49 2.68
N ALA A 61 -0.09 13.45 1.44
CA ALA A 61 -1.15 12.53 1.02
C ALA A 61 -0.49 11.27 0.46
N HIS A 62 -0.79 10.14 1.07
CA HIS A 62 -0.27 8.85 0.64
C HIS A 62 -1.36 8.10 -0.12
N THR A 63 -1.03 7.59 -1.29
CA THR A 63 -1.95 6.78 -2.09
C THR A 63 -1.26 5.50 -2.49
N LEU A 64 -1.78 4.39 -2.02
CA LEU A 64 -1.28 3.06 -2.35
C LEU A 64 -2.31 2.35 -3.21
N THR A 65 -1.93 2.00 -4.43
CA THR A 65 -2.80 1.30 -5.37
C THR A 65 -2.24 -0.09 -5.61
N LEU A 66 -3.01 -1.10 -5.27
CA LEU A 66 -2.60 -2.49 -5.40
C LEU A 66 -3.51 -3.20 -6.40
N ALA A 67 -2.89 -3.82 -7.40
CA ALA A 67 -3.61 -4.58 -8.40
C ALA A 67 -3.30 -6.06 -8.21
N SER A 68 -4.34 -6.86 -8.02
CA SER A 68 -4.21 -8.28 -7.76
C SER A 68 -5.04 -9.08 -8.76
N ASP A 69 -4.62 -10.32 -9.02
CA ASP A 69 -5.41 -11.24 -9.83
C ASP A 69 -6.69 -11.60 -9.09
N ARG A 70 -7.82 -11.62 -9.82
CA ARG A 70 -9.13 -11.88 -9.23
C ARG A 70 -9.19 -13.24 -8.51
N ASN A 71 -8.54 -14.23 -9.06
CA ASN A 71 -8.58 -15.57 -8.48
C ASN A 71 -7.73 -15.64 -7.20
N LEU A 72 -6.60 -14.97 -7.19
CA LEU A 72 -5.75 -14.90 -6.01
C LEU A 72 -6.36 -14.02 -4.93
N ALA A 73 -7.09 -12.98 -5.34
CA ALA A 73 -7.73 -12.07 -4.39
C ALA A 73 -8.79 -12.75 -3.53
N ARG A 74 -9.33 -13.88 -3.98
CA ARG A 74 -10.32 -14.63 -3.20
C ARG A 74 -9.80 -15.08 -1.85
N GLU A 75 -8.50 -15.23 -1.71
CA GLU A 75 -7.89 -15.70 -0.47
C GLU A 75 -7.92 -14.62 0.63
N TRP A 76 -7.81 -13.36 0.23
CA TRP A 76 -7.73 -12.28 1.21
C TRP A 76 -8.91 -11.31 1.15
N LEU A 77 -9.60 -11.24 0.01
CA LEU A 77 -10.70 -10.29 -0.17
C LEU A 77 -11.98 -10.86 0.42
N SER A 78 -12.39 -10.30 1.53
CA SER A 78 -13.60 -10.72 2.25
C SER A 78 -14.35 -9.49 2.70
N GLN A 79 -15.59 -9.69 3.14
CA GLN A 79 -16.36 -8.60 3.69
C GLN A 79 -15.70 -8.05 4.96
N GLU A 80 -15.11 -8.93 5.77
CA GLU A 80 -14.38 -8.52 6.96
C GLU A 80 -13.19 -7.64 6.58
N PHE A 81 -12.45 -8.02 5.53
CA PHE A 81 -11.32 -7.22 5.06
C PHE A 81 -11.77 -5.81 4.69
N VAL A 82 -12.84 -5.70 3.91
CA VAL A 82 -13.35 -4.39 3.48
C VAL A 82 -13.79 -3.56 4.68
N GLN A 83 -14.50 -4.17 5.62
CA GLN A 83 -14.97 -3.47 6.80
C GLN A 83 -13.82 -2.99 7.68
N ARG A 84 -12.82 -3.82 7.89
CA ARG A 84 -11.68 -3.45 8.72
C ARG A 84 -10.81 -2.39 8.07
N CYS A 85 -10.59 -2.48 6.77
CA CYS A 85 -9.83 -1.45 6.04
C CYS A 85 -10.55 -0.10 6.05
N THR A 86 -11.87 -0.11 6.12
CA THR A 86 -12.66 1.13 6.14
C THR A 86 -12.74 1.72 7.54
N ALA A 87 -13.00 0.90 8.54
CA ALA A 87 -13.27 1.36 9.89
C ALA A 87 -12.02 1.62 10.71
N GLU A 88 -11.10 0.66 10.77
CA GLU A 88 -9.91 0.83 11.62
C GLU A 88 -8.67 1.21 10.84
N GLY A 89 -8.60 0.85 9.56
CA GLY A 89 -7.44 1.13 8.73
C GLY A 89 -6.39 0.04 8.79
N VAL A 90 -5.38 0.20 7.94
CA VAL A 90 -4.28 -0.76 7.83
C VAL A 90 -2.96 -0.02 7.71
N VAL A 91 -1.89 -0.73 8.08
CA VAL A 91 -0.51 -0.31 7.83
C VAL A 91 0.05 -1.25 6.78
N ALA A 92 0.68 -0.71 5.76
CA ALA A 92 1.21 -1.50 4.66
C ALA A 92 2.73 -1.55 4.72
N ARG A 93 3.27 -2.76 4.61
CA ARG A 93 4.69 -2.97 4.36
C ARG A 93 4.83 -3.30 2.90
N VAL A 94 5.56 -2.46 2.16
CA VAL A 94 5.62 -2.54 0.71
C VAL A 94 7.07 -2.71 0.28
N GLU A 95 7.31 -3.70 -0.57
CA GLU A 95 8.61 -3.88 -1.20
C GLU A 95 8.53 -3.32 -2.62
N MET A 96 9.37 -2.33 -2.89
CA MET A 96 9.42 -1.68 -4.19
C MET A 96 10.26 -2.50 -5.17
N ALA A 97 10.01 -2.31 -6.46
CA ALA A 97 10.77 -3.01 -7.49
C ALA A 97 12.26 -2.66 -7.46
N THR A 98 12.62 -1.53 -6.84
CA THR A 98 14.01 -1.13 -6.66
C THR A 98 14.72 -1.89 -5.54
N GLY A 99 13.98 -2.68 -4.77
CA GLY A 99 14.50 -3.38 -3.60
C GLY A 99 14.28 -2.65 -2.28
N GLU A 100 13.82 -1.41 -2.33
CA GLU A 100 13.55 -0.64 -1.12
C GLU A 100 12.26 -1.10 -0.46
N GLU A 101 12.28 -1.22 0.85
CA GLU A 101 11.09 -1.56 1.62
C GLU A 101 10.61 -0.33 2.38
N ILE A 102 9.33 -0.03 2.29
CA ILE A 102 8.74 1.09 3.01
C ILE A 102 7.53 0.61 3.82
N VAL A 103 7.20 1.39 4.85
CA VAL A 103 6.02 1.16 5.68
C VAL A 103 5.15 2.39 5.58
N VAL A 104 3.92 2.21 5.14
CA VAL A 104 2.97 3.29 4.92
C VAL A 104 1.82 3.17 5.91
N GLY A 105 1.42 4.27 6.50
CA GLY A 105 0.29 4.30 7.43
C GLY A 105 0.66 4.42 8.88
N THR A 106 1.95 4.58 9.18
CA THR A 106 2.40 4.84 10.54
C THR A 106 3.13 6.18 10.58
N ASP A 107 3.00 6.90 11.68
CA ASP A 107 3.60 8.21 11.87
C ASP A 107 4.33 8.22 13.22
N PRO A 108 5.58 8.71 13.28
CA PRO A 108 6.32 8.75 14.55
C PRO A 108 5.63 9.55 15.65
N ARG A 109 4.79 10.51 15.27
CA ARG A 109 4.09 11.38 16.24
C ARG A 109 2.76 10.82 16.70
N PHE A 110 2.03 10.17 15.79
CA PHE A 110 0.64 9.76 16.02
C PHE A 110 0.44 8.25 15.98
N GLY A 111 1.51 7.50 15.77
CA GLY A 111 1.41 6.05 15.67
C GLY A 111 0.54 5.62 14.50
N PHE A 112 -0.55 4.94 14.79
CA PHE A 112 -1.44 4.41 13.75
C PHE A 112 -2.70 5.24 13.54
N GLU A 113 -2.81 6.42 14.13
CA GLU A 113 -4.02 7.24 13.98
C GLU A 113 -4.28 7.66 12.54
N GLN A 114 -3.22 7.83 11.77
CA GLN A 114 -3.30 8.24 10.38
C GLN A 114 -3.10 7.05 9.43
N ALA A 115 -3.58 5.89 9.81
CA ALA A 115 -3.41 4.68 9.02
C ALA A 115 -4.14 4.77 7.68
N LEU A 116 -3.69 3.94 6.74
CA LEU A 116 -4.33 3.83 5.44
C LEU A 116 -5.76 3.32 5.59
N ARG A 117 -6.69 3.91 4.84
CA ARG A 117 -8.08 3.48 4.81
C ARG A 117 -8.52 3.23 3.38
N LEU A 118 -9.49 2.36 3.23
CA LEU A 118 -10.01 2.01 1.93
C LEU A 118 -10.62 3.24 1.26
N SER A 119 -10.11 3.58 0.08
CA SER A 119 -10.65 4.65 -0.74
C SER A 119 -11.56 4.09 -1.84
N SER A 120 -11.10 3.03 -2.51
CA SER A 120 -11.91 2.39 -3.53
C SER A 120 -11.46 0.95 -3.72
N LEU A 121 -12.40 0.14 -4.20
CA LEU A 121 -12.13 -1.26 -4.53
C LEU A 121 -12.90 -1.53 -5.82
N GLY A 122 -12.18 -1.83 -6.89
CA GLY A 122 -12.78 -2.04 -8.20
C GLY A 122 -12.44 -3.41 -8.76
N PHE A 123 -13.30 -3.88 -9.63
CA PHE A 123 -13.09 -5.12 -10.35
C PHE A 123 -13.08 -4.83 -11.84
N GLN A 124 -12.10 -5.39 -12.53
CA GLN A 124 -11.97 -5.27 -13.98
C GLN A 124 -11.90 -6.66 -14.57
N SER A 125 -12.84 -6.98 -15.45
CA SER A 125 -12.91 -8.31 -16.07
C SER A 125 -11.90 -8.49 -17.21
N GLY A 126 -11.40 -7.38 -17.78
CA GLY A 126 -10.65 -7.44 -19.02
C GLY A 126 -11.56 -7.41 -20.23
N CYS A 127 -11.00 -7.17 -21.40
CA CYS A 127 -11.75 -7.02 -22.65
C CYS A 127 -11.55 -8.19 -23.60
N SER A 128 -10.44 -8.92 -23.48
CA SER A 128 -10.12 -10.01 -24.39
C SER A 128 -9.84 -11.29 -23.59
N PRO A 129 -9.87 -12.46 -24.25
CA PRO A 129 -9.55 -13.72 -23.56
C PRO A 129 -8.15 -13.77 -22.94
N ASN A 130 -7.24 -12.93 -23.43
CA ASN A 130 -5.88 -12.90 -22.91
C ASN A 130 -5.71 -11.96 -21.72
N ASP A 131 -6.74 -11.16 -21.41
CA ASP A 131 -6.70 -10.25 -20.27
C ASP A 131 -7.10 -10.98 -19.00
N SER A 132 -6.29 -10.87 -17.96
CA SER A 132 -6.65 -11.44 -16.66
C SER A 132 -7.60 -10.52 -15.92
N PRO A 133 -8.68 -11.07 -15.35
CA PRO A 133 -9.52 -10.25 -14.45
C PRO A 133 -8.70 -9.80 -13.25
N ARG A 134 -8.90 -8.57 -12.82
CA ARG A 134 -8.11 -7.99 -11.72
C ARG A 134 -8.98 -7.25 -10.73
N VAL A 135 -8.44 -7.13 -9.54
CA VAL A 135 -9.02 -6.34 -8.47
C VAL A 135 -8.06 -5.19 -8.18
N ILE A 136 -8.58 -3.97 -8.16
CA ILE A 136 -7.79 -2.77 -7.88
C ILE A 136 -8.21 -2.23 -6.52
N LEU A 137 -7.29 -2.23 -5.58
CA LEU A 137 -7.50 -1.75 -4.22
C LEU A 137 -6.74 -0.44 -4.05
N THR A 138 -7.44 0.63 -3.67
CA THR A 138 -6.81 1.92 -3.42
C THR A 138 -6.97 2.29 -1.96
N LEU A 139 -5.85 2.51 -1.29
CA LEU A 139 -5.78 2.90 0.11
C LEU A 139 -5.15 4.28 0.21
N LYS A 140 -5.71 5.13 1.06
CA LYS A 140 -5.23 6.50 1.23
C LYS A 140 -5.12 6.88 2.69
N CYS A 141 -4.15 7.76 2.97
CA CYS A 141 -4.07 8.43 4.26
C CYS A 141 -3.38 9.78 4.08
N ASN A 142 -3.53 10.62 5.09
CA ASN A 142 -2.83 11.89 5.15
C ASN A 142 -2.11 11.98 6.49
N ASP A 143 -0.86 12.42 6.46
CA ASP A 143 -0.12 12.70 7.68
C ASP A 143 0.88 13.83 7.42
N THR A 144 1.89 13.95 8.24
CA THR A 144 2.88 15.01 8.11
C THR A 144 4.27 14.48 7.80
N HIS A 145 4.38 13.19 7.49
CA HIS A 145 5.66 12.52 7.36
C HIS A 145 5.68 11.63 6.12
N SER A 146 6.77 11.70 5.37
CA SER A 146 6.95 10.85 4.20
C SER A 146 7.41 9.45 4.63
N ALA A 147 6.85 8.42 4.01
CA ALA A 147 7.28 7.04 4.23
C ALA A 147 8.68 6.79 3.64
N LEU A 148 9.14 7.67 2.77
CA LEU A 148 10.43 7.53 2.09
C LEU A 148 11.59 8.21 2.83
N ASN A 149 11.30 8.99 3.85
CA ASN A 149 12.27 9.82 4.56
C ASN A 149 12.63 9.29 5.94
N ASP A 150 12.79 8.05 6.10
CA ASP A 150 13.18 7.47 7.39
C ASP A 150 14.66 7.69 7.71
#